data_d6e7e711fcc0c939e64edd156c83351f
#
_entry.id   d6e7e711fcc0c939e64edd156c83351f
#
_cell.length_a   1.000
_cell.length_b   1.000
_cell.length_c   1.000
_cell.angle_alpha   90.00
_cell.angle_beta   90.00
_cell.angle_gamma   90.00
#
_symmetry.space_group_name_H-M   'P 1'
#
loop_
_entity.id
_entity.type
_entity.pdbx_description
1 polymer ?
#
loop_
_entity_poly.entity_id
_entity_poly.type
_entity_poly.pdbx_seq_one_letter_code
_entity_poly.pdbx_strand_id
1 'polypeptide(L)'
;MGARAYLYLKRGLTYMPCHVRLALVVAVCLTFAVLPARAGEQTDQTPSTCVVEPTRFQGWDAERMANRWVTLIIVPKLGGRLMQVTFGSHDYLFVNPLYLGQYFPPSQGAAEGKWFNYGGDKIWPLPEGTGEEQWPVGSDALDDGIYQLTPVQATGKTCTVRLEGPPDERTGLQYSREISIDTGSPKISFRAVMTNITGHPIRWAMQSVTQYNTADPSDLTNYNRDFWAFTPANPASVFNRQFDAHAGPIDHPSYSVRNNLFTLHWKYLEGEVGVDSTAGWVAVVDGLSSFAMLERFRFFPGADYPERASVIFYIDGPSLRLDSKGMPEISRAKLEDAPYYMEAELNSPLVTLAPGESYAFDSEWLPTRMTPHLVEVTDAGAIGRELAAVPGVGGLRLTGFFGVFYTGRLLARLYDARGVALKTLEVTKADPLEAVSLDTTISAPPETDMVSLHLLDERGLDRGSLGEVKVVKGK
;
A
#
# COMPACT_ATOMS: atom_id res chain seq x y z
N MET A 1 16.67 2.37 -50.93
CA MET A 1 18.09 2.55 -51.32
C MET A 1 18.82 3.26 -50.21
N GLY A 2 19.88 2.67 -49.66
CA GLY A 2 20.83 3.29 -48.77
C GLY A 2 20.95 2.68 -47.37
N ALA A 3 21.43 1.44 -47.29
CA ALA A 3 21.94 0.86 -46.02
C ALA A 3 23.27 1.50 -45.65
N ARG A 4 23.48 1.85 -44.38
CA ARG A 4 24.78 2.07 -43.79
C ARG A 4 24.99 1.16 -42.60
N ALA A 5 25.88 0.20 -42.79
CA ALA A 5 26.44 -0.67 -41.74
C ALA A 5 27.48 0.12 -40.94
N TYR A 6 27.51 -0.06 -39.62
CA TYR A 6 28.62 0.31 -38.75
C TYR A 6 29.38 -0.91 -38.27
N LEU A 7 30.67 -0.91 -38.60
CA LEU A 7 31.66 -1.95 -38.23
C LEU A 7 32.00 -1.86 -36.73
N TYR A 8 32.02 -2.99 -36.05
CA TYR A 8 32.67 -3.18 -34.73
C TYR A 8 34.17 -3.45 -34.90
N LEU A 9 34.99 -2.60 -34.32
CA LEU A 9 36.44 -2.82 -34.15
C LEU A 9 36.70 -3.56 -32.85
N LYS A 10 37.16 -4.81 -32.94
CA LYS A 10 37.77 -5.56 -31.85
C LYS A 10 39.18 -5.04 -31.64
N ARG A 11 39.52 -4.57 -30.41
CA ARG A 11 40.93 -4.47 -29.97
C ARG A 11 41.25 -5.59 -29.02
N GLY A 12 42.26 -6.39 -29.44
CA GLY A 12 42.83 -7.45 -28.67
C GLY A 12 43.79 -6.90 -27.59
N LEU A 13 43.74 -7.55 -26.42
CA LEU A 13 44.75 -7.35 -25.36
C LEU A 13 45.77 -8.51 -25.41
N THR A 14 47.00 -8.12 -25.63
CA THR A 14 48.19 -8.96 -25.60
C THR A 14 48.64 -9.24 -24.17
N TYR A 15 48.89 -10.50 -23.86
CA TYR A 15 49.50 -10.94 -22.61
C TYR A 15 51.00 -10.68 -22.60
N MET A 16 51.52 -10.15 -21.47
CA MET A 16 52.94 -10.19 -21.12
C MET A 16 53.16 -10.97 -19.81
N PRO A 17 54.15 -11.85 -19.76
CA PRO A 17 54.46 -12.63 -18.56
C PRO A 17 55.35 -11.85 -17.60
N CYS A 18 54.99 -11.83 -16.31
CA CYS A 18 55.81 -11.25 -15.25
C CYS A 18 56.58 -12.32 -14.50
N HIS A 19 57.91 -12.14 -14.44
CA HIS A 19 58.86 -13.02 -13.78
C HIS A 19 58.71 -13.00 -12.25
N VAL A 20 58.74 -14.21 -11.67
CA VAL A 20 58.80 -14.48 -10.23
C VAL A 20 60.20 -14.08 -9.71
N ARG A 21 60.31 -13.23 -8.73
CA ARG A 21 61.46 -13.08 -7.83
C ARG A 21 61.07 -13.53 -6.42
N LEU A 22 61.72 -14.59 -5.99
CA LEU A 22 61.63 -15.17 -4.64
C LEU A 22 62.42 -14.27 -3.69
N ALA A 23 61.76 -13.65 -2.71
CA ALA A 23 62.43 -13.00 -1.59
C ALA A 23 62.08 -13.76 -0.30
N LEU A 24 63.13 -14.33 0.31
CA LEU A 24 63.05 -15.02 1.61
C LEU A 24 62.88 -13.98 2.71
N VAL A 25 61.77 -14.00 3.44
CA VAL A 25 61.58 -13.19 4.64
C VAL A 25 61.46 -14.14 5.86
N VAL A 26 62.42 -13.99 6.77
CA VAL A 26 62.47 -14.71 8.06
C VAL A 26 61.31 -14.25 8.92
N ALA A 27 60.42 -15.17 9.29
CA ALA A 27 59.32 -14.92 10.18
C ALA A 27 59.82 -15.02 11.64
N VAL A 28 59.77 -13.92 12.37
CA VAL A 28 59.85 -13.87 13.83
C VAL A 28 58.47 -14.10 14.39
N CYS A 29 58.23 -15.29 14.99
CA CYS A 29 56.97 -15.59 15.69
C CYS A 29 56.90 -14.80 17.02
N LEU A 30 56.13 -13.73 17.03
CA LEU A 30 55.63 -13.12 18.25
C LEU A 30 54.24 -13.72 18.52
N THR A 31 54.15 -14.62 19.50
CA THR A 31 52.88 -15.15 20.02
C THR A 31 52.15 -14.06 20.80
N PHE A 32 51.23 -13.34 20.16
CA PHE A 32 50.21 -12.55 20.85
C PHE A 32 49.12 -13.49 21.31
N ALA A 33 48.92 -13.62 22.62
CA ALA A 33 47.74 -14.24 23.20
C ALA A 33 46.52 -13.37 22.84
N VAL A 34 45.73 -13.84 21.87
CA VAL A 34 44.41 -13.24 21.55
C VAL A 34 43.45 -13.70 22.63
N LEU A 35 43.16 -12.80 23.59
CA LEU A 35 42.00 -12.94 24.44
C LEU A 35 40.74 -12.92 23.55
N PRO A 36 39.79 -13.86 23.72
CA PRO A 36 38.55 -13.81 22.98
C PRO A 36 37.83 -12.52 23.35
N ALA A 37 37.70 -11.59 22.38
CA ALA A 37 36.79 -10.51 22.48
C ALA A 37 35.39 -11.12 22.70
N ARG A 38 34.79 -10.90 23.88
CA ARG A 38 33.37 -11.13 24.09
C ARG A 38 32.66 -10.36 22.98
N ALA A 39 32.00 -11.11 22.08
CA ALA A 39 30.98 -10.54 21.23
C ALA A 39 30.00 -9.84 22.16
N GLY A 40 30.05 -8.53 22.18
CA GLY A 40 29.00 -7.74 22.83
C GLY A 40 27.69 -8.17 22.20
N GLU A 41 26.75 -8.64 22.99
CA GLU A 41 25.36 -8.68 22.62
C GLU A 41 25.03 -7.27 22.10
N GLN A 42 24.95 -7.11 20.79
CA GLN A 42 24.26 -5.99 20.20
C GLN A 42 22.82 -6.14 20.68
N THR A 43 22.50 -5.49 21.78
CA THR A 43 21.13 -5.20 22.13
C THR A 43 20.60 -4.41 20.95
N ASP A 44 19.76 -5.07 20.15
CA ASP A 44 18.97 -4.49 19.08
C ASP A 44 18.03 -3.46 19.74
N GLN A 45 18.58 -2.28 20.06
CA GLN A 45 17.81 -1.14 20.54
C GLN A 45 17.11 -0.58 19.31
N THR A 46 15.98 -1.20 18.98
CA THR A 46 15.02 -0.67 18.02
C THR A 46 14.81 0.82 18.33
N PRO A 47 14.92 1.73 17.36
CA PRO A 47 14.81 3.16 17.61
C PRO A 47 13.49 3.46 18.31
N SER A 48 13.56 3.98 19.52
CA SER A 48 12.39 4.38 20.30
C SER A 48 11.74 5.67 19.77
N THR A 49 12.29 6.22 18.69
CA THR A 49 11.87 7.48 18.06
C THR A 49 11.74 7.29 16.54
N CYS A 50 10.81 8.01 15.95
CA CYS A 50 10.78 8.23 14.50
C CYS A 50 11.68 9.40 14.12
N VAL A 51 12.05 9.51 12.84
CA VAL A 51 12.88 10.58 12.28
C VAL A 51 12.34 11.07 10.95
N VAL A 52 12.56 12.36 10.66
CA VAL A 52 12.41 12.98 9.33
C VAL A 52 13.74 13.64 9.00
N GLU A 53 14.31 13.30 7.87
CA GLU A 53 15.62 13.79 7.45
C GLU A 53 15.71 13.91 5.94
N PRO A 54 16.47 14.90 5.41
CA PRO A 54 16.74 15.02 4.00
C PRO A 54 17.46 13.78 3.46
N THR A 55 17.12 13.37 2.25
CA THR A 55 17.75 12.25 1.56
C THR A 55 17.76 12.46 0.04
N ARG A 56 18.33 11.51 -0.68
CA ARG A 56 18.18 11.38 -2.13
C ARG A 56 17.58 10.05 -2.48
N PHE A 57 16.62 10.07 -3.40
CA PHE A 57 15.96 8.87 -3.89
C PHE A 57 15.92 8.87 -5.41
N GLN A 58 16.54 7.88 -6.04
CA GLN A 58 16.54 7.68 -7.50
C GLN A 58 16.93 8.94 -8.31
N GLY A 59 17.77 9.81 -7.73
CA GLY A 59 18.21 11.05 -8.35
C GLY A 59 17.42 12.30 -7.95
N TRP A 60 16.29 12.19 -7.28
CA TRP A 60 15.54 13.31 -6.70
C TRP A 60 16.01 13.67 -5.30
N ASP A 61 15.95 14.96 -4.95
CA ASP A 61 16.01 15.40 -3.57
C ASP A 61 14.69 15.00 -2.90
N ALA A 62 14.75 14.41 -1.72
CA ALA A 62 13.63 13.81 -1.03
C ALA A 62 13.74 13.99 0.50
N GLU A 63 12.64 13.77 1.20
CA GLU A 63 12.62 13.61 2.66
C GLU A 63 12.35 12.13 2.98
N ARG A 64 13.17 11.58 3.87
CA ARG A 64 12.99 10.26 4.47
C ARG A 64 12.31 10.41 5.82
N MET A 65 11.15 9.78 5.97
CA MET A 65 10.47 9.65 7.25
C MET A 65 10.47 8.17 7.65
N ALA A 66 10.93 7.83 8.87
CA ALA A 66 11.04 6.44 9.27
C ALA A 66 10.79 6.19 10.75
N ASN A 67 10.27 5.02 11.05
CA ASN A 67 10.26 4.40 12.37
C ASN A 67 10.86 2.98 12.28
N ARG A 68 10.67 2.12 13.27
CA ARG A 68 11.23 0.77 13.26
C ARG A 68 10.63 -0.18 12.22
N TRP A 69 9.45 0.12 11.67
CA TRP A 69 8.75 -0.77 10.72
C TRP A 69 8.73 -0.24 9.31
N VAL A 70 8.48 1.07 9.16
CA VAL A 70 8.29 1.69 7.84
C VAL A 70 9.32 2.77 7.56
N THR A 71 9.69 2.84 6.30
CA THR A 71 10.41 3.97 5.71
C THR A 71 9.56 4.57 4.60
N LEU A 72 9.33 5.85 4.65
CA LEU A 72 8.61 6.65 3.66
C LEU A 72 9.60 7.55 2.93
N ILE A 73 9.48 7.64 1.63
CA ILE A 73 10.25 8.56 0.78
C ILE A 73 9.28 9.54 0.15
N ILE A 74 9.43 10.82 0.47
CA ILE A 74 8.58 11.90 -0.01
C ILE A 74 9.39 12.79 -0.93
N VAL A 75 8.89 13.05 -2.14
CA VAL A 75 9.53 13.93 -3.14
C VAL A 75 8.66 15.16 -3.37
N PRO A 76 8.89 16.26 -2.64
CA PRO A 76 8.03 17.44 -2.70
C PRO A 76 7.94 18.06 -4.10
N LYS A 77 9.03 17.97 -4.88
CA LYS A 77 9.13 18.53 -6.22
C LYS A 77 8.21 17.86 -7.25
N LEU A 78 7.71 16.66 -6.98
CA LEU A 78 6.86 15.88 -7.89
C LEU A 78 5.43 15.84 -7.36
N GLY A 79 4.72 16.96 -7.32
CA GLY A 79 3.33 16.98 -6.83
C GLY A 79 3.19 16.61 -5.36
N GLY A 80 4.24 16.78 -4.54
CA GLY A 80 4.21 16.36 -3.13
C GLY A 80 4.05 14.84 -2.93
N ARG A 81 4.47 14.02 -3.90
CA ARG A 81 4.24 12.57 -3.91
C ARG A 81 4.96 11.83 -2.78
N LEU A 82 4.26 10.89 -2.19
CA LEU A 82 4.88 9.80 -1.44
C LEU A 82 5.38 8.77 -2.46
N MET A 83 6.69 8.80 -2.75
CA MET A 83 7.27 8.01 -3.84
C MET A 83 7.55 6.57 -3.46
N GLN A 84 7.77 6.26 -2.18
CA GLN A 84 7.97 4.90 -1.74
C GLN A 84 7.55 4.70 -0.29
N VAL A 85 7.02 3.51 -0.02
CA VAL A 85 6.80 2.96 1.31
C VAL A 85 7.49 1.61 1.37
N THR A 86 8.48 1.49 2.27
CA THR A 86 9.14 0.21 2.57
C THR A 86 8.66 -0.30 3.92
N PHE A 87 8.23 -1.55 4.00
CA PHE A 87 7.87 -2.24 5.23
C PHE A 87 8.64 -3.56 5.30
N GLY A 88 9.49 -3.69 6.31
CA GLY A 88 10.47 -4.78 6.34
C GLY A 88 11.40 -4.72 5.12
N SER A 89 11.33 -5.73 4.25
CA SER A 89 12.11 -5.81 3.00
C SER A 89 11.27 -5.53 1.75
N HIS A 90 10.02 -5.08 1.88
CA HIS A 90 9.11 -4.92 0.76
C HIS A 90 8.85 -3.46 0.44
N ASP A 91 9.04 -3.10 -0.83
CA ASP A 91 8.72 -1.79 -1.41
C ASP A 91 7.38 -1.88 -2.13
N TYR A 92 6.41 -1.05 -1.71
CA TYR A 92 5.03 -1.15 -2.22
C TYR A 92 4.78 -0.38 -3.50
N LEU A 93 5.39 0.81 -3.65
CA LEU A 93 4.93 1.74 -4.66
C LEU A 93 5.71 1.61 -5.96
N PHE A 94 5.00 1.77 -7.06
CA PHE A 94 5.60 1.88 -8.37
C PHE A 94 6.37 3.19 -8.49
N VAL A 95 7.58 3.11 -9.02
CA VAL A 95 8.42 4.26 -9.39
C VAL A 95 8.79 4.10 -10.85
N ASN A 96 8.39 5.05 -11.68
CA ASN A 96 8.58 4.91 -13.12
C ASN A 96 10.06 5.01 -13.51
N PRO A 97 10.66 3.95 -14.04
CA PRO A 97 12.08 3.93 -14.38
C PRO A 97 12.45 4.89 -15.53
N LEU A 98 11.48 5.34 -16.32
CA LEU A 98 11.71 6.27 -17.43
C LEU A 98 12.04 7.70 -16.96
N TYR A 99 11.63 8.06 -15.74
CA TYR A 99 11.72 9.44 -15.25
C TYR A 99 12.64 9.64 -14.05
N LEU A 100 13.44 8.65 -13.68
CA LEU A 100 14.32 8.70 -12.50
C LEU A 100 15.20 9.97 -12.48
N GLY A 101 15.11 10.72 -11.40
CA GLY A 101 15.86 11.97 -11.20
C GLY A 101 15.43 13.15 -12.08
N GLN A 102 14.44 12.97 -12.94
CA GLN A 102 13.95 14.01 -13.84
C GLN A 102 12.77 14.76 -13.21
N TYR A 103 12.56 15.98 -13.67
CA TYR A 103 11.39 16.79 -13.34
C TYR A 103 10.94 17.53 -14.60
N PHE A 104 9.69 17.37 -14.94
CA PHE A 104 9.04 18.07 -16.02
C PHE A 104 8.00 19.03 -15.41
N PRO A 105 8.16 20.34 -15.53
CA PRO A 105 7.19 21.27 -14.97
C PRO A 105 5.82 21.10 -15.65
N PRO A 106 4.70 21.37 -14.96
CA PRO A 106 3.35 21.23 -15.51
C PRO A 106 3.15 21.91 -16.86
N SER A 107 3.76 23.08 -17.06
CA SER A 107 3.72 23.82 -18.33
C SER A 107 4.32 23.03 -19.51
N GLN A 108 5.32 22.19 -19.27
CA GLN A 108 5.89 21.34 -20.32
C GLN A 108 4.94 20.21 -20.70
N GLY A 109 4.37 19.51 -19.72
CA GLY A 109 3.40 18.45 -19.96
C GLY A 109 2.17 18.97 -20.71
N ALA A 110 1.62 20.11 -20.28
CA ALA A 110 0.51 20.76 -20.97
C ALA A 110 0.85 21.15 -22.40
N ALA A 111 2.05 21.67 -22.66
CA ALA A 111 2.52 22.05 -24.01
C ALA A 111 2.73 20.83 -24.92
N GLU A 112 3.15 19.68 -24.37
CA GLU A 112 3.37 18.45 -25.10
C GLU A 112 2.11 17.56 -25.19
N GLY A 113 1.04 17.90 -24.46
CA GLY A 113 -0.16 17.07 -24.31
C GLY A 113 0.16 15.74 -23.64
N LYS A 114 1.09 15.74 -22.68
CA LYS A 114 1.57 14.56 -21.97
C LYS A 114 1.29 14.65 -20.49
N TRP A 115 0.97 13.51 -19.92
CA TRP A 115 1.06 13.25 -18.50
C TRP A 115 2.34 12.46 -18.19
N PHE A 116 3.13 12.97 -17.25
CA PHE A 116 4.35 12.30 -16.80
C PHE A 116 4.04 11.47 -15.56
N ASN A 117 3.70 10.20 -15.75
CA ASN A 117 3.46 9.29 -14.64
C ASN A 117 4.77 8.95 -13.91
N TYR A 118 5.08 9.67 -12.85
CA TYR A 118 6.27 9.41 -12.02
C TYR A 118 6.12 8.19 -11.11
N GLY A 119 4.88 7.75 -10.84
CA GLY A 119 4.59 6.74 -9.83
C GLY A 119 4.23 7.33 -8.47
N GLY A 120 4.31 6.51 -7.42
CA GLY A 120 4.04 6.91 -6.05
C GLY A 120 2.56 7.02 -5.71
N ASP A 121 2.28 7.79 -4.66
CA ASP A 121 0.92 8.10 -4.20
C ASP A 121 0.69 9.61 -4.20
N LYS A 122 -0.50 10.03 -4.63
CA LYS A 122 -0.88 11.42 -4.90
C LYS A 122 -2.35 11.66 -4.59
N ILE A 123 -2.75 12.93 -4.59
CA ILE A 123 -4.14 13.35 -4.41
C ILE A 123 -4.62 14.09 -5.66
N TRP A 124 -5.77 13.70 -6.18
CA TRP A 124 -6.41 14.30 -7.34
C TRP A 124 -7.78 14.89 -7.02
N PRO A 125 -8.25 15.88 -7.77
CA PRO A 125 -9.63 16.33 -7.72
C PRO A 125 -10.52 15.43 -8.60
N LEU A 126 -11.76 15.22 -8.18
CA LEU A 126 -12.80 14.57 -8.94
C LEU A 126 -14.05 15.49 -9.07
N PRO A 127 -14.86 15.35 -10.14
CA PRO A 127 -14.79 14.31 -11.18
C PRO A 127 -13.73 14.59 -12.24
N GLU A 128 -13.20 13.51 -12.81
CA GLU A 128 -12.33 13.57 -13.97
C GLU A 128 -13.14 13.86 -15.26
N GLY A 129 -12.48 14.45 -16.25
CA GLY A 129 -13.05 14.72 -17.56
C GLY A 129 -12.62 16.04 -18.17
N THR A 130 -13.27 16.45 -19.25
CA THR A 130 -12.92 17.66 -20.02
C THR A 130 -13.96 18.78 -19.93
N GLY A 131 -15.01 18.59 -19.11
CA GLY A 131 -16.05 19.60 -18.86
C GLY A 131 -15.55 20.75 -17.97
N GLU A 132 -16.40 21.81 -17.84
CA GLU A 132 -16.04 23.00 -17.02
C GLU A 132 -15.88 22.66 -15.53
N GLU A 133 -16.67 21.72 -15.01
CA GLU A 133 -16.62 21.25 -13.62
C GLU A 133 -15.93 19.89 -13.51
N GLN A 134 -14.98 19.61 -14.39
CA GLN A 134 -14.20 18.38 -14.43
C GLN A 134 -12.72 18.69 -14.54
N TRP A 135 -11.92 17.82 -13.98
CA TRP A 135 -10.47 17.89 -14.04
C TRP A 135 -9.94 16.88 -15.07
N PRO A 136 -9.25 17.32 -16.14
CA PRO A 136 -8.62 16.39 -17.06
C PRO A 136 -7.34 15.86 -16.44
N VAL A 137 -7.19 14.56 -16.43
CA VAL A 137 -5.90 13.92 -16.11
C VAL A 137 -4.82 14.47 -17.04
N GLY A 138 -3.75 14.95 -16.44
CA GLY A 138 -2.63 15.54 -17.18
C GLY A 138 -1.69 16.31 -16.28
N SER A 139 -0.63 16.86 -16.88
CA SER A 139 0.33 17.66 -16.14
C SER A 139 -0.26 19.03 -15.76
N ASP A 140 -0.48 19.24 -14.48
CA ASP A 140 -0.96 20.50 -13.92
C ASP A 140 -0.36 20.82 -12.55
N ALA A 141 -0.80 21.93 -11.96
CA ALA A 141 -0.26 22.42 -10.69
C ALA A 141 -0.54 21.47 -9.52
N LEU A 142 -1.67 20.78 -9.51
CA LEU A 142 -2.07 19.87 -8.42
C LEU A 142 -1.32 18.54 -8.49
N ASP A 143 -1.12 17.98 -9.70
CA ASP A 143 -0.46 16.70 -9.89
C ASP A 143 1.08 16.78 -9.93
N ASP A 144 1.64 17.72 -10.73
CA ASP A 144 3.08 17.80 -11.00
C ASP A 144 3.76 19.05 -10.43
N GLY A 145 3.00 19.94 -9.78
CA GLY A 145 3.54 21.18 -9.21
C GLY A 145 4.50 20.92 -8.05
N ILE A 146 5.33 21.92 -7.74
CA ILE A 146 6.27 21.85 -6.62
C ILE A 146 5.52 22.17 -5.32
N TYR A 147 5.47 21.19 -4.42
CA TYR A 147 4.93 21.36 -3.07
C TYR A 147 6.03 21.82 -2.10
N GLN A 148 5.65 22.63 -1.13
CA GLN A 148 6.52 23.02 -0.03
C GLN A 148 6.36 22.03 1.12
N LEU A 149 7.45 21.34 1.49
CA LEU A 149 7.43 20.43 2.65
C LEU A 149 7.98 21.15 3.87
N THR A 150 7.23 21.06 4.96
CA THR A 150 7.62 21.56 6.28
C THR A 150 7.51 20.41 7.30
N PRO A 151 8.59 20.02 7.99
CA PRO A 151 8.51 19.13 9.12
C PRO A 151 7.75 19.80 10.27
N VAL A 152 6.58 19.27 10.63
CA VAL A 152 5.81 19.72 11.80
C VAL A 152 6.45 19.17 13.08
N GLN A 153 6.85 17.87 13.02
CA GLN A 153 7.62 17.19 14.06
C GLN A 153 8.59 16.21 13.41
N ALA A 154 9.88 16.51 13.48
CA ALA A 154 10.92 15.76 12.76
C ALA A 154 11.47 14.57 13.54
N THR A 155 11.28 14.51 14.85
CA THR A 155 11.75 13.43 15.72
C THR A 155 10.91 13.29 16.97
N GLY A 156 10.73 12.08 17.46
CA GLY A 156 9.97 11.82 18.70
C GLY A 156 9.17 10.52 18.62
N LYS A 157 8.08 10.46 19.38
CA LYS A 157 7.13 9.32 19.36
C LYS A 157 6.21 9.36 18.14
N THR A 158 5.95 10.54 17.62
CA THR A 158 5.20 10.79 16.39
C THR A 158 6.01 11.74 15.53
N CYS A 159 6.14 11.45 14.25
CA CYS A 159 6.72 12.35 13.26
C CYS A 159 5.61 12.75 12.28
N THR A 160 5.64 14.02 11.87
CA THR A 160 4.66 14.58 10.94
C THR A 160 5.35 15.55 9.99
N VAL A 161 5.05 15.44 8.72
CA VAL A 161 5.39 16.43 7.70
C VAL A 161 4.11 17.00 7.10
N ARG A 162 4.15 18.27 6.71
CA ARG A 162 3.10 18.95 5.96
C ARG A 162 3.64 19.35 4.60
N LEU A 163 2.88 19.01 3.58
CA LEU A 163 3.09 19.39 2.20
C LEU A 163 2.02 20.42 1.83
N GLU A 164 2.43 21.53 1.21
CA GLU A 164 1.51 22.56 0.74
C GLU A 164 1.76 22.77 -0.76
N GLY A 165 0.74 22.51 -1.56
CA GLY A 165 0.76 22.60 -3.01
C GLY A 165 0.59 24.03 -3.50
N PRO A 166 0.93 24.31 -4.77
CA PRO A 166 0.65 25.57 -5.41
C PRO A 166 -0.90 25.73 -5.57
N PRO A 167 -1.38 26.99 -5.67
CA PRO A 167 -2.75 27.25 -6.09
C PRO A 167 -2.97 26.77 -7.53
N ASP A 168 -4.11 26.19 -7.81
CA ASP A 168 -4.55 25.84 -9.15
C ASP A 168 -5.72 26.71 -9.57
N GLU A 169 -5.50 27.59 -10.55
CA GLU A 169 -6.51 28.53 -11.03
C GLU A 169 -7.63 27.83 -11.81
N ARG A 170 -7.36 26.67 -12.40
CA ARG A 170 -8.31 25.93 -13.21
C ARG A 170 -9.43 25.33 -12.38
N THR A 171 -9.08 24.60 -11.33
CA THR A 171 -10.04 23.98 -10.42
C THR A 171 -10.50 24.94 -9.33
N GLY A 172 -9.75 26.02 -9.10
CA GLY A 172 -9.96 26.91 -7.96
C GLY A 172 -9.57 26.30 -6.62
N LEU A 173 -8.73 25.27 -6.62
CA LEU A 173 -8.30 24.54 -5.43
C LEU A 173 -6.85 24.81 -5.08
N GLN A 174 -6.54 24.72 -3.80
CA GLN A 174 -5.20 24.49 -3.27
C GLN A 174 -5.23 23.29 -2.35
N TYR A 175 -4.24 22.39 -2.49
CA TYR A 175 -4.08 21.22 -1.63
C TYR A 175 -3.02 21.40 -0.57
N SER A 176 -3.30 20.85 0.61
CA SER A 176 -2.25 20.50 1.56
C SER A 176 -2.42 19.05 2.02
N ARG A 177 -1.30 18.42 2.42
CA ARG A 177 -1.31 17.04 2.90
C ARG A 177 -0.40 16.90 4.11
N GLU A 178 -0.90 16.30 5.17
CA GLU A 178 -0.09 15.87 6.31
C GLU A 178 0.11 14.35 6.25
N ILE A 179 1.35 13.91 6.50
CA ILE A 179 1.75 12.50 6.60
C ILE A 179 2.37 12.30 7.97
N SER A 180 1.86 11.33 8.72
CA SER A 180 2.32 11.06 10.09
C SER A 180 2.57 9.57 10.31
N ILE A 181 3.64 9.28 11.07
CA ILE A 181 3.94 7.94 11.60
C ILE A 181 4.20 8.03 13.10
N ASP A 182 3.93 6.96 13.86
CA ASP A 182 4.28 6.87 15.27
C ASP A 182 5.21 5.67 15.54
N THR A 183 5.85 5.66 16.72
CA THR A 183 6.77 4.58 17.12
C THR A 183 6.05 3.34 17.67
N GLY A 184 4.71 3.36 17.75
CA GLY A 184 3.91 2.28 18.34
C GLY A 184 3.40 1.26 17.34
N SER A 185 3.47 1.56 16.03
CA SER A 185 2.92 0.71 14.98
C SER A 185 3.50 1.03 13.60
N PRO A 186 3.32 0.15 12.59
CA PRO A 186 3.65 0.47 11.20
C PRO A 186 2.64 1.40 10.54
N LYS A 187 1.60 1.84 11.24
CA LYS A 187 0.54 2.68 10.69
C LYS A 187 1.08 4.00 10.15
N ILE A 188 0.62 4.37 8.97
CA ILE A 188 0.84 5.66 8.32
C ILE A 188 -0.51 6.37 8.29
N SER A 189 -0.57 7.61 8.75
CA SER A 189 -1.78 8.42 8.75
C SER A 189 -1.65 9.59 7.79
N PHE A 190 -2.70 9.83 7.02
CA PHE A 190 -2.78 10.90 6.04
C PHE A 190 -3.97 11.81 6.35
N ARG A 191 -3.74 13.12 6.17
CA ARG A 191 -4.79 14.13 6.15
C ARG A 191 -4.60 15.01 4.93
N ALA A 192 -5.40 14.82 3.91
CA ALA A 192 -5.44 15.70 2.74
C ALA A 192 -6.50 16.78 2.96
N VAL A 193 -6.21 18.00 2.56
CA VAL A 193 -7.13 19.13 2.66
C VAL A 193 -7.19 19.85 1.32
N MET A 194 -8.37 20.01 0.76
CA MET A 194 -8.64 20.91 -0.36
C MET A 194 -9.28 22.20 0.15
N THR A 195 -8.81 23.33 -0.38
CA THR A 195 -9.30 24.67 -0.02
C THR A 195 -9.77 25.39 -1.28
N ASN A 196 -10.97 25.97 -1.23
CA ASN A 196 -11.47 26.85 -2.29
C ASN A 196 -10.73 28.19 -2.24
N ILE A 197 -9.96 28.50 -3.28
CA ILE A 197 -9.22 29.77 -3.41
C ILE A 197 -9.94 30.79 -4.31
N THR A 198 -11.15 30.49 -4.77
CA THR A 198 -11.95 31.39 -5.63
C THR A 198 -12.86 32.31 -4.82
N GLY A 199 -13.48 33.29 -5.49
CA GLY A 199 -14.47 34.16 -4.94
C GLY A 199 -15.92 33.63 -5.03
N HIS A 200 -16.15 32.38 -5.43
CA HIS A 200 -17.45 31.74 -5.60
C HIS A 200 -17.46 30.30 -5.10
N PRO A 201 -18.62 29.72 -4.81
CA PRO A 201 -18.69 28.30 -4.43
C PRO A 201 -18.23 27.39 -5.57
N ILE A 202 -17.48 26.35 -5.23
CA ILE A 202 -17.03 25.28 -6.14
C ILE A 202 -17.37 23.92 -5.57
N ARG A 203 -17.47 22.88 -6.42
CA ARG A 203 -17.86 21.53 -5.98
C ARG A 203 -16.87 20.49 -6.49
N TRP A 204 -16.18 19.85 -5.57
CA TRP A 204 -15.16 18.84 -5.85
C TRP A 204 -15.19 17.70 -4.84
N ALA A 205 -14.59 16.57 -5.23
CA ALA A 205 -14.14 15.52 -4.32
C ALA A 205 -12.62 15.38 -4.40
N MET A 206 -12.03 14.67 -3.44
CA MET A 206 -10.63 14.25 -3.48
C MET A 206 -10.55 12.76 -3.74
N GLN A 207 -9.59 12.36 -4.55
CA GLN A 207 -9.18 10.97 -4.77
C GLN A 207 -7.74 10.80 -4.30
N SER A 208 -7.50 9.82 -3.42
CA SER A 208 -6.14 9.33 -3.13
C SER A 208 -5.81 8.26 -4.15
N VAL A 209 -4.77 8.47 -4.95
CA VAL A 209 -4.37 7.57 -6.04
C VAL A 209 -3.03 6.93 -5.68
N THR A 210 -3.07 5.66 -5.33
CA THR A 210 -1.90 4.89 -4.90
C THR A 210 -1.46 3.92 -5.98
N GLN A 211 -0.30 4.15 -6.60
CA GLN A 211 0.28 3.28 -7.62
C GLN A 211 1.13 2.19 -7.00
N TYR A 212 0.61 0.97 -6.95
CA TYR A 212 1.33 -0.21 -6.46
C TYR A 212 2.22 -0.82 -7.53
N ASN A 213 3.44 -1.20 -7.16
CA ASN A 213 4.36 -1.93 -8.03
C ASN A 213 3.88 -3.38 -8.20
N THR A 214 3.54 -3.75 -9.43
CA THR A 214 3.08 -5.10 -9.78
C THR A 214 4.10 -5.87 -10.63
N ALA A 215 5.37 -5.45 -10.63
CA ALA A 215 6.46 -6.25 -11.19
C ALA A 215 6.71 -7.49 -10.33
N ASP A 216 7.20 -8.56 -10.94
CA ASP A 216 7.65 -9.74 -10.22
C ASP A 216 8.91 -9.38 -9.41
N PRO A 217 8.91 -9.55 -8.06
CA PRO A 217 10.07 -9.18 -7.24
C PRO A 217 11.34 -9.98 -7.53
N SER A 218 11.20 -11.14 -8.17
CA SER A 218 12.33 -11.99 -8.61
C SER A 218 12.83 -11.70 -10.02
N ASP A 219 12.01 -11.06 -10.86
CA ASP A 219 12.31 -10.68 -12.24
C ASP A 219 11.54 -9.42 -12.65
N LEU A 220 12.11 -8.26 -12.41
CA LEU A 220 11.49 -6.96 -12.69
C LEU A 220 11.14 -6.71 -14.17
N THR A 221 11.57 -7.59 -15.09
CA THR A 221 11.17 -7.57 -16.51
C THR A 221 9.85 -8.31 -16.77
N ASN A 222 9.30 -8.93 -15.74
CA ASN A 222 8.02 -9.63 -15.76
C ASN A 222 7.04 -9.02 -14.76
N TYR A 223 5.76 -9.34 -14.92
CA TYR A 223 4.73 -8.96 -13.99
C TYR A 223 4.45 -10.03 -12.94
N ASN A 224 4.06 -9.59 -11.75
CA ASN A 224 3.64 -10.44 -10.65
C ASN A 224 2.28 -11.09 -10.97
N ARG A 225 2.23 -12.41 -11.11
CA ARG A 225 1.01 -13.18 -11.44
C ARG A 225 0.15 -13.51 -10.23
N ASP A 226 0.61 -13.16 -9.04
CA ASP A 226 -0.11 -13.39 -7.78
C ASP A 226 -0.29 -12.07 -7.01
N PHE A 227 -0.77 -11.04 -7.73
CA PHE A 227 -1.05 -9.72 -7.19
C PHE A 227 -2.55 -9.46 -7.14
N TRP A 228 -3.03 -8.99 -5.98
CA TRP A 228 -4.46 -8.93 -5.69
C TRP A 228 -4.87 -7.63 -5.01
N ALA A 229 -6.12 -7.21 -5.26
CA ALA A 229 -6.77 -6.18 -4.46
C ALA A 229 -8.17 -6.62 -4.04
N PHE A 230 -8.63 -6.11 -2.90
CA PHE A 230 -9.89 -6.47 -2.27
C PHE A 230 -10.57 -5.25 -1.68
N THR A 231 -11.89 -5.20 -1.78
CA THR A 231 -12.75 -4.31 -0.98
C THR A 231 -14.11 -4.99 -0.77
N PRO A 232 -14.82 -4.77 0.34
CA PRO A 232 -16.17 -5.31 0.48
C PRO A 232 -17.12 -4.79 -0.60
N ALA A 233 -17.78 -5.69 -1.28
CA ALA A 233 -18.85 -5.34 -2.20
C ALA A 233 -20.10 -4.94 -1.39
N ASN A 234 -20.80 -3.90 -1.86
CA ASN A 234 -22.02 -3.45 -1.23
C ASN A 234 -23.19 -4.43 -1.52
N PRO A 235 -23.81 -5.07 -0.52
CA PRO A 235 -24.96 -5.95 -0.77
C PRO A 235 -26.18 -5.23 -1.37
N ALA A 236 -26.27 -3.89 -1.14
CA ALA A 236 -27.30 -3.01 -1.71
C ALA A 236 -26.73 -2.13 -2.82
N SER A 237 -25.75 -2.65 -3.58
CA SER A 237 -25.05 -1.90 -4.63
C SER A 237 -26.00 -1.31 -5.65
N VAL A 238 -25.68 -0.08 -6.11
CA VAL A 238 -26.34 0.57 -7.23
C VAL A 238 -25.91 -0.03 -8.58
N PHE A 239 -24.85 -0.83 -8.59
CA PHE A 239 -24.32 -1.51 -9.77
C PHE A 239 -24.84 -2.95 -9.87
N ASN A 240 -25.24 -3.38 -11.07
CA ASN A 240 -25.83 -4.71 -11.28
C ASN A 240 -24.90 -5.89 -10.88
N ARG A 241 -23.58 -5.71 -10.95
CA ARG A 241 -22.59 -6.72 -10.55
C ARG A 241 -21.88 -6.40 -9.25
N GLN A 242 -22.42 -5.44 -8.49
CA GLN A 242 -21.78 -4.85 -7.29
C GLN A 242 -20.46 -4.10 -7.63
N PHE A 243 -20.23 -3.82 -8.89
CA PHE A 243 -19.18 -2.96 -9.45
C PHE A 243 -19.59 -2.47 -10.85
N ASP A 244 -18.92 -1.42 -11.34
CA ASP A 244 -19.07 -0.91 -12.70
C ASP A 244 -17.70 -0.79 -13.37
N ALA A 245 -17.62 -1.08 -14.66
CA ALA A 245 -16.38 -0.91 -15.43
C ALA A 245 -16.36 0.48 -16.05
N HIS A 246 -15.42 1.32 -15.63
CA HIS A 246 -15.21 2.67 -16.18
C HIS A 246 -14.37 2.58 -17.46
N ALA A 247 -13.38 1.67 -17.50
CA ALA A 247 -12.64 1.33 -18.69
C ALA A 247 -12.52 -0.18 -18.87
N GLY A 248 -12.52 -0.64 -20.11
CA GLY A 248 -12.53 -2.06 -20.46
C GLY A 248 -13.93 -2.71 -20.36
N PRO A 249 -14.04 -4.02 -20.59
CA PRO A 249 -15.31 -4.74 -20.53
C PRO A 249 -15.76 -5.03 -19.11
N ILE A 250 -17.07 -5.04 -18.85
CA ILE A 250 -17.66 -5.37 -17.54
C ILE A 250 -17.37 -6.82 -17.11
N ASP A 251 -17.07 -7.72 -18.01
CA ASP A 251 -16.65 -9.11 -17.78
C ASP A 251 -15.13 -9.29 -17.85
N HIS A 252 -14.39 -8.22 -17.51
CA HIS A 252 -12.94 -8.24 -17.43
C HIS A 252 -12.43 -9.42 -16.58
N PRO A 253 -11.42 -10.20 -17.07
CA PRO A 253 -11.01 -11.44 -16.40
C PRO A 253 -10.33 -11.25 -15.04
N SER A 254 -10.00 -10.00 -14.68
CA SER A 254 -9.43 -9.66 -13.38
C SER A 254 -10.48 -9.50 -12.27
N TYR A 255 -11.77 -9.28 -12.60
CA TYR A 255 -12.78 -8.88 -11.63
C TYR A 255 -13.67 -10.04 -11.21
N SER A 256 -13.96 -10.14 -9.93
CA SER A 256 -14.94 -11.07 -9.38
C SER A 256 -15.52 -10.57 -8.06
N VAL A 257 -16.75 -10.99 -7.74
CA VAL A 257 -17.35 -10.81 -6.42
C VAL A 257 -17.68 -12.18 -5.85
N ARG A 258 -17.20 -12.47 -4.64
CA ARG A 258 -17.49 -13.71 -3.89
C ARG A 258 -17.67 -13.38 -2.42
N ASN A 259 -18.74 -13.92 -1.80
CA ASN A 259 -19.02 -13.71 -0.38
C ASN A 259 -19.05 -12.22 0.03
N ASN A 260 -19.64 -11.36 -0.80
CA ASN A 260 -19.67 -9.91 -0.63
C ASN A 260 -18.28 -9.25 -0.57
N LEU A 261 -17.29 -9.87 -1.14
CA LEU A 261 -15.94 -9.33 -1.32
C LEU A 261 -15.67 -9.16 -2.81
N PHE A 262 -15.49 -7.92 -3.26
CA PHE A 262 -14.93 -7.63 -4.58
C PHE A 262 -13.45 -8.01 -4.56
N THR A 263 -13.01 -8.70 -5.58
CA THR A 263 -11.66 -9.21 -5.74
C THR A 263 -11.15 -8.86 -7.13
N LEU A 264 -10.03 -8.16 -7.18
CA LEU A 264 -9.24 -7.93 -8.37
C LEU A 264 -8.01 -8.84 -8.32
N HIS A 265 -7.90 -9.75 -9.28
CA HIS A 265 -6.69 -10.53 -9.55
C HIS A 265 -5.99 -9.91 -10.74
N TRP A 266 -4.91 -9.18 -10.50
CA TRP A 266 -4.21 -8.45 -11.55
C TRP A 266 -3.63 -9.38 -12.62
N LYS A 267 -3.90 -9.10 -13.89
CA LYS A 267 -3.53 -9.96 -15.03
C LYS A 267 -2.79 -9.24 -16.15
N TYR A 268 -2.25 -8.06 -15.85
CA TYR A 268 -1.58 -7.22 -16.85
C TYR A 268 -2.45 -7.01 -18.10
N LEU A 269 -3.67 -6.57 -17.89
CA LEU A 269 -4.63 -6.14 -18.91
C LEU A 269 -5.24 -4.83 -18.44
N GLU A 270 -5.29 -3.83 -19.33
CA GLU A 270 -5.84 -2.53 -19.00
C GLU A 270 -7.32 -2.61 -18.61
N GLY A 271 -7.67 -1.91 -17.55
CA GLY A 271 -9.05 -1.76 -17.12
C GLY A 271 -9.19 -0.86 -15.92
N GLU A 272 -10.38 -0.32 -15.74
CA GLU A 272 -10.75 0.50 -14.59
C GLU A 272 -12.11 0.07 -14.07
N VAL A 273 -12.28 0.01 -12.75
CA VAL A 273 -13.48 -0.50 -12.11
C VAL A 273 -13.81 0.27 -10.85
N GLY A 274 -15.05 0.76 -10.76
CA GLY A 274 -15.60 1.42 -9.59
C GLY A 274 -16.43 0.47 -8.72
N VAL A 275 -16.28 0.58 -7.41
CA VAL A 275 -17.03 -0.19 -6.40
C VAL A 275 -17.68 0.79 -5.40
N ASP A 276 -18.98 0.67 -5.19
CA ASP A 276 -19.71 1.44 -4.19
C ASP A 276 -19.60 0.82 -2.78
N SER A 277 -18.36 0.51 -2.39
CA SER A 277 -18.06 -0.10 -1.09
C SER A 277 -18.47 0.81 0.07
N THR A 278 -19.10 0.24 1.09
CA THR A 278 -19.54 0.97 2.29
C THR A 278 -18.68 0.71 3.51
N ALA A 279 -17.67 -0.15 3.37
CA ALA A 279 -16.85 -0.62 4.49
C ALA A 279 -15.66 0.29 4.82
N GLY A 280 -15.28 1.20 3.90
CA GLY A 280 -14.19 2.15 4.12
C GLY A 280 -12.80 1.52 4.21
N TRP A 281 -12.53 0.44 3.46
CA TRP A 281 -11.20 -0.13 3.35
C TRP A 281 -10.93 -0.82 2.00
N VAL A 282 -9.67 -0.81 1.64
CA VAL A 282 -9.07 -1.55 0.53
C VAL A 282 -7.89 -2.36 1.08
N ALA A 283 -7.67 -3.56 0.56
CA ALA A 283 -6.48 -4.36 0.81
C ALA A 283 -5.79 -4.67 -0.51
N VAL A 284 -4.48 -4.45 -0.58
CA VAL A 284 -3.63 -4.86 -1.69
C VAL A 284 -2.64 -5.90 -1.19
N VAL A 285 -2.53 -7.03 -1.88
CA VAL A 285 -1.72 -8.18 -1.46
C VAL A 285 -0.80 -8.62 -2.57
N ASP A 286 0.50 -8.56 -2.33
CA ASP A 286 1.51 -9.25 -3.12
C ASP A 286 1.64 -10.69 -2.64
N GLY A 287 1.05 -11.63 -3.36
CA GLY A 287 1.03 -13.05 -3.01
C GLY A 287 2.39 -13.71 -3.11
N LEU A 288 3.27 -13.26 -4.02
CA LEU A 288 4.62 -13.84 -4.16
C LEU A 288 5.50 -13.53 -2.93
N SER A 289 5.35 -12.34 -2.36
CA SER A 289 6.13 -11.92 -1.18
C SER A 289 5.37 -12.07 0.13
N SER A 290 4.04 -12.28 0.09
CA SER A 290 3.13 -12.33 1.24
C SER A 290 3.15 -11.04 2.07
N PHE A 291 3.26 -9.89 1.42
CA PHE A 291 3.06 -8.57 2.01
C PHE A 291 1.72 -7.99 1.59
N ALA A 292 1.09 -7.27 2.50
CA ALA A 292 -0.17 -6.59 2.23
C ALA A 292 -0.15 -5.14 2.75
N MET A 293 -0.85 -4.27 2.03
CA MET A 293 -1.19 -2.93 2.48
C MET A 293 -2.70 -2.82 2.63
N LEU A 294 -3.15 -2.40 3.81
CA LEU A 294 -4.55 -2.08 4.08
C LEU A 294 -4.67 -0.56 4.08
N GLU A 295 -5.52 -0.02 3.23
CA GLU A 295 -5.87 1.40 3.22
C GLU A 295 -7.26 1.55 3.80
N ARG A 296 -7.43 2.47 4.76
CA ARG A 296 -8.71 2.77 5.41
C ARG A 296 -9.07 4.22 5.23
N PHE A 297 -10.35 4.47 5.08
CA PHE A 297 -10.93 5.80 5.00
C PHE A 297 -12.34 5.79 5.60
N ARG A 298 -12.88 6.96 5.84
CA ARG A 298 -14.25 7.08 6.33
C ARG A 298 -15.24 7.13 5.17
N PHE A 299 -16.10 6.13 5.08
CA PHE A 299 -17.28 6.17 4.22
C PHE A 299 -18.40 6.99 4.88
N PHE A 300 -19.11 7.80 4.09
CA PHE A 300 -20.22 8.64 4.55
C PHE A 300 -21.53 8.15 3.91
N PRO A 301 -22.39 7.43 4.65
CA PRO A 301 -23.65 6.93 4.12
C PRO A 301 -24.54 8.06 3.60
N GLY A 302 -25.11 7.88 2.40
CA GLY A 302 -25.99 8.86 1.75
C GLY A 302 -25.29 10.07 1.13
N ALA A 303 -23.96 10.17 1.22
CA ALA A 303 -23.23 11.20 0.49
C ALA A 303 -23.13 10.84 -1.00
N ASP A 304 -22.95 11.88 -1.82
CA ASP A 304 -22.77 11.75 -3.26
C ASP A 304 -21.29 11.51 -3.58
N TYR A 305 -20.97 10.37 -4.19
CA TYR A 305 -19.61 10.02 -4.57
C TYR A 305 -19.43 10.19 -6.09
N PRO A 306 -18.24 10.64 -6.54
CA PRO A 306 -17.91 10.64 -7.96
C PRO A 306 -18.18 9.26 -8.58
N GLU A 307 -18.82 9.22 -9.74
CA GLU A 307 -19.16 7.97 -10.46
C GLU A 307 -19.93 6.95 -9.62
N ARG A 308 -20.47 7.38 -8.47
CA ARG A 308 -21.15 6.54 -7.46
C ARG A 308 -20.23 5.50 -6.81
N ALA A 309 -18.91 5.62 -6.96
CA ALA A 309 -17.90 4.72 -6.44
C ALA A 309 -17.13 5.37 -5.29
N SER A 310 -16.99 4.69 -4.16
CA SER A 310 -16.12 5.09 -3.04
C SER A 310 -14.71 4.56 -3.18
N VAL A 311 -14.52 3.53 -4.03
CA VAL A 311 -13.24 2.89 -4.35
C VAL A 311 -13.19 2.68 -5.86
N ILE A 312 -12.05 3.02 -6.46
CA ILE A 312 -11.75 2.71 -7.86
C ILE A 312 -10.44 1.91 -7.90
N PHE A 313 -10.32 1.03 -8.86
CA PHE A 313 -9.07 0.35 -9.18
C PHE A 313 -8.79 0.57 -10.66
N TYR A 314 -7.60 1.09 -10.97
CA TYR A 314 -7.05 1.09 -12.31
C TYR A 314 -5.95 0.02 -12.42
N ILE A 315 -5.93 -0.68 -13.54
CA ILE A 315 -4.89 -1.67 -13.87
C ILE A 315 -4.26 -1.33 -15.21
N ASP A 316 -2.96 -1.13 -15.17
CA ASP A 316 -2.21 -0.87 -16.39
C ASP A 316 -1.86 -2.16 -17.12
N GLY A 317 -1.78 -2.08 -18.44
CA GLY A 317 -1.47 -3.21 -19.29
C GLY A 317 -1.92 -3.01 -20.75
N PRO A 318 -1.75 -4.02 -21.59
CA PRO A 318 -2.31 -4.02 -22.94
C PRO A 318 -3.83 -3.90 -22.93
N SER A 319 -4.38 -3.05 -23.78
CA SER A 319 -5.84 -2.86 -23.90
C SER A 319 -6.54 -4.16 -24.28
N LEU A 320 -7.58 -4.51 -23.53
CA LEU A 320 -8.49 -5.61 -23.86
C LEU A 320 -9.60 -5.09 -24.78
N ARG A 321 -9.50 -5.40 -26.08
CA ARG A 321 -10.53 -5.08 -27.06
C ARG A 321 -11.33 -6.32 -27.43
N LEU A 322 -12.58 -6.12 -27.82
CA LEU A 322 -13.38 -7.20 -28.41
C LEU A 322 -13.28 -7.11 -29.94
N ASP A 323 -13.09 -8.24 -30.59
CA ASP A 323 -13.15 -8.35 -32.05
C ASP A 323 -14.60 -8.16 -32.56
N SER A 324 -14.76 -8.17 -33.87
CA SER A 324 -16.09 -8.05 -34.52
C SER A 324 -17.09 -9.18 -34.18
N LYS A 325 -16.62 -10.25 -33.50
CA LYS A 325 -17.42 -11.38 -33.02
C LYS A 325 -17.65 -11.33 -31.50
N GLY A 326 -17.21 -10.25 -30.84
CA GLY A 326 -17.29 -10.11 -29.38
C GLY A 326 -16.29 -10.98 -28.60
N MET A 327 -15.24 -11.47 -29.26
CA MET A 327 -14.17 -12.25 -28.62
C MET A 327 -13.05 -11.32 -28.16
N PRO A 328 -12.44 -11.57 -26.98
CA PRO A 328 -11.34 -10.77 -26.48
C PRO A 328 -10.16 -10.77 -27.45
N GLU A 329 -9.76 -9.59 -27.88
CA GLU A 329 -8.53 -9.33 -28.63
C GLU A 329 -7.59 -8.51 -27.77
N ILE A 330 -6.44 -9.07 -27.42
CA ILE A 330 -5.41 -8.34 -26.68
C ILE A 330 -4.60 -7.53 -27.68
N SER A 331 -4.79 -6.23 -27.70
CA SER A 331 -3.91 -5.34 -28.44
C SER A 331 -2.60 -5.23 -27.67
N ARG A 332 -1.51 -5.69 -28.25
CA ARG A 332 -0.18 -5.52 -27.65
C ARG A 332 0.25 -4.05 -27.81
N ALA A 333 0.02 -3.24 -26.77
CA ALA A 333 0.85 -2.07 -26.55
C ALA A 333 2.33 -2.52 -26.45
N LYS A 334 3.27 -1.68 -26.83
CA LYS A 334 4.67 -1.98 -26.55
C LYS A 334 4.85 -2.10 -25.05
N LEU A 335 5.56 -3.11 -24.58
CA LEU A 335 5.92 -3.27 -23.16
C LEU A 335 6.54 -2.00 -22.55
N GLU A 336 7.18 -1.18 -23.38
CA GLU A 336 7.78 0.11 -23.01
C GLU A 336 6.73 1.18 -22.65
N ASP A 337 5.50 1.03 -23.13
CA ASP A 337 4.41 2.00 -22.91
C ASP A 337 3.43 1.57 -21.80
N ALA A 338 3.57 0.36 -21.26
CA ALA A 338 2.67 -0.20 -20.26
C ALA A 338 3.48 -0.81 -19.09
N PRO A 339 3.89 0.01 -18.13
CA PRO A 339 4.63 -0.44 -16.95
C PRO A 339 3.76 -1.30 -16.03
N TYR A 340 4.41 -2.06 -15.14
CA TYR A 340 3.72 -2.95 -14.22
C TYR A 340 3.26 -2.22 -12.97
N TYR A 341 2.05 -1.64 -13.01
CA TYR A 341 1.43 -1.05 -11.82
C TYR A 341 -0.09 -1.25 -11.81
N MET A 342 -0.65 -1.10 -10.64
CA MET A 342 -2.07 -1.06 -10.36
C MET A 342 -2.35 0.12 -9.43
N GLU A 343 -3.45 0.82 -9.64
CA GLU A 343 -3.90 1.86 -8.71
C GLU A 343 -5.00 1.33 -7.79
N ALA A 344 -4.89 1.68 -6.52
CA ALA A 344 -6.00 1.63 -5.59
C ALA A 344 -6.35 3.08 -5.24
N GLU A 345 -7.62 3.43 -5.38
CA GLU A 345 -8.08 4.79 -5.33
C GLU A 345 -9.22 4.93 -4.33
N LEU A 346 -9.06 5.87 -3.40
CA LEU A 346 -10.05 6.15 -2.37
C LEU A 346 -10.71 7.48 -2.65
N ASN A 347 -12.03 7.48 -2.80
CA ASN A 347 -12.80 8.68 -3.09
C ASN A 347 -13.41 9.30 -1.83
N SER A 348 -13.24 10.61 -1.66
CA SER A 348 -14.10 11.38 -0.78
C SER A 348 -15.46 11.62 -1.44
N PRO A 349 -16.51 11.98 -0.68
CA PRO A 349 -17.74 12.50 -1.29
C PRO A 349 -17.50 13.84 -1.98
N LEU A 350 -18.35 14.15 -2.97
CA LEU A 350 -18.45 15.47 -3.56
C LEU A 350 -18.95 16.48 -2.53
N VAL A 351 -18.21 17.56 -2.32
CA VAL A 351 -18.56 18.62 -1.39
C VAL A 351 -18.57 19.97 -2.08
N THR A 352 -19.53 20.84 -1.72
CA THR A 352 -19.55 22.22 -2.15
C THR A 352 -18.83 23.08 -1.12
N LEU A 353 -17.82 23.82 -1.54
CA LEU A 353 -16.99 24.69 -0.72
C LEU A 353 -17.32 26.15 -1.02
N ALA A 354 -17.70 26.93 -0.01
CA ALA A 354 -17.78 28.38 -0.11
C ALA A 354 -16.37 28.99 -0.28
N PRO A 355 -16.24 30.26 -0.71
CA PRO A 355 -14.94 30.94 -0.80
C PRO A 355 -14.14 30.87 0.49
N GLY A 356 -12.91 30.36 0.41
CA GLY A 356 -12.02 30.16 1.56
C GLY A 356 -12.34 28.96 2.44
N GLU A 357 -13.42 28.20 2.17
CA GLU A 357 -13.75 26.98 2.90
C GLU A 357 -12.83 25.83 2.51
N SER A 358 -12.60 24.92 3.46
CA SER A 358 -11.76 23.75 3.27
C SER A 358 -12.49 22.46 3.66
N TYR A 359 -12.17 21.36 3.00
CA TYR A 359 -12.61 20.02 3.34
C TYR A 359 -11.41 19.10 3.55
N ALA A 360 -11.46 18.26 4.58
CA ALA A 360 -10.41 17.29 4.89
C ALA A 360 -10.85 15.87 4.59
N PHE A 361 -9.97 15.09 3.96
CA PHE A 361 -10.09 13.67 3.72
C PHE A 361 -8.98 12.94 4.47
N ASP A 362 -9.36 12.18 5.48
CA ASP A 362 -8.43 11.42 6.33
C ASP A 362 -8.41 9.96 5.86
N SER A 363 -7.20 9.39 5.74
CA SER A 363 -6.97 7.98 5.47
C SER A 363 -5.81 7.43 6.30
N GLU A 364 -5.73 6.12 6.42
CA GLU A 364 -4.61 5.45 7.09
C GLU A 364 -4.20 4.19 6.34
N TRP A 365 -2.90 3.91 6.34
CA TRP A 365 -2.34 2.70 5.77
C TRP A 365 -1.75 1.82 6.87
N LEU A 366 -1.98 0.53 6.74
CA LEU A 366 -1.63 -0.49 7.72
C LEU A 366 -0.93 -1.66 7.01
N PRO A 367 0.39 -1.57 6.78
CA PRO A 367 1.12 -2.68 6.19
C PRO A 367 1.19 -3.87 7.15
N THR A 368 1.11 -5.07 6.60
CA THR A 368 1.15 -6.34 7.34
C THR A 368 1.60 -7.49 6.46
N ARG A 369 1.65 -8.70 7.02
CA ARG A 369 1.90 -9.94 6.31
C ARG A 369 0.59 -10.68 6.05
N MET A 370 0.30 -11.00 4.78
CA MET A 370 -0.93 -11.69 4.38
C MET A 370 -0.73 -12.46 3.08
N THR A 371 -1.45 -13.56 2.93
CA THR A 371 -1.61 -14.26 1.64
C THR A 371 -2.85 -13.76 0.90
N PRO A 372 -3.02 -14.03 -0.41
CA PRO A 372 -4.17 -13.58 -1.20
C PRO A 372 -5.53 -14.18 -0.81
N HIS A 373 -5.62 -14.88 0.31
CA HIS A 373 -6.87 -15.43 0.85
C HIS A 373 -7.43 -14.53 1.95
N LEU A 374 -7.76 -13.29 1.57
CA LEU A 374 -8.37 -12.35 2.50
C LEU A 374 -9.87 -12.64 2.65
N VAL A 375 -10.34 -12.71 3.90
CA VAL A 375 -11.75 -12.90 4.25
C VAL A 375 -12.34 -11.62 4.82
N GLU A 376 -11.63 -10.95 5.74
CA GLU A 376 -12.12 -9.80 6.48
C GLU A 376 -10.95 -8.94 6.99
N VAL A 377 -11.24 -7.67 7.26
CA VAL A 377 -10.32 -6.72 7.93
C VAL A 377 -11.01 -6.18 9.18
N THR A 378 -10.31 -6.28 10.31
CA THR A 378 -10.75 -5.76 11.62
C THR A 378 -9.82 -4.65 12.10
N ASP A 379 -10.08 -4.04 13.25
CA ASP A 379 -9.18 -3.05 13.85
C ASP A 379 -7.83 -3.65 14.29
N ALA A 380 -7.81 -4.94 14.59
CA ALA A 380 -6.63 -5.67 15.05
C ALA A 380 -5.75 -6.17 13.90
N GLY A 381 -6.36 -6.48 12.73
CA GLY A 381 -5.62 -7.10 11.63
C GLY A 381 -6.50 -7.56 10.47
N ALA A 382 -5.89 -8.27 9.55
CA ALA A 382 -6.50 -8.91 8.39
C ALA A 382 -6.67 -10.41 8.64
N ILE A 383 -7.79 -10.97 8.24
CA ILE A 383 -8.15 -12.39 8.43
C ILE A 383 -8.03 -13.11 7.10
N GLY A 384 -7.07 -14.03 6.98
CA GLY A 384 -6.90 -14.88 5.80
C GLY A 384 -7.57 -16.25 5.94
N ARG A 385 -7.65 -16.74 7.16
CA ARG A 385 -8.47 -17.91 7.54
C ARG A 385 -9.10 -17.63 8.88
N GLU A 386 -10.43 -17.79 8.92
CA GLU A 386 -11.22 -17.57 10.13
C GLU A 386 -10.72 -18.40 11.33
N LEU A 387 -10.93 -17.86 12.52
CA LEU A 387 -10.70 -18.58 13.76
C LEU A 387 -11.61 -19.81 13.82
N ALA A 388 -11.06 -20.98 14.11
CA ALA A 388 -11.81 -22.18 14.42
C ALA A 388 -11.39 -22.73 15.80
N ALA A 389 -12.35 -23.27 16.54
CA ALA A 389 -12.14 -23.87 17.85
C ALA A 389 -12.81 -25.26 17.90
N VAL A 390 -12.01 -26.30 17.99
CA VAL A 390 -12.50 -27.71 17.99
C VAL A 390 -12.00 -28.41 19.23
N PRO A 391 -12.87 -29.20 19.91
CA PRO A 391 -12.43 -30.06 20.99
C PRO A 391 -11.35 -31.03 20.52
N GLY A 392 -10.33 -31.20 21.35
CA GLY A 392 -9.20 -32.08 21.07
C GLY A 392 -8.63 -32.70 22.35
N VAL A 393 -7.61 -33.53 22.19
CA VAL A 393 -6.92 -34.10 23.34
C VAL A 393 -6.22 -32.96 24.12
N GLY A 394 -6.61 -32.81 25.38
CA GLY A 394 -6.00 -31.77 26.26
C GLY A 394 -6.68 -30.41 26.25
N GLY A 395 -7.76 -30.20 25.50
CA GLY A 395 -8.50 -28.94 25.50
C GLY A 395 -9.13 -28.56 24.16
N LEU A 396 -9.09 -27.26 23.81
CA LEU A 396 -9.56 -26.75 22.52
C LEU A 396 -8.37 -26.49 21.58
N ARG A 397 -8.38 -27.07 20.40
CA ARG A 397 -7.48 -26.72 19.31
C ARG A 397 -8.01 -25.48 18.60
N LEU A 398 -7.22 -24.43 18.55
CA LEU A 398 -7.48 -23.19 17.84
C LEU A 398 -6.67 -23.17 16.55
N THR A 399 -7.32 -22.86 15.43
CA THR A 399 -6.65 -22.66 14.14
C THR A 399 -7.13 -21.37 13.50
N GLY A 400 -6.27 -20.74 12.67
CA GLY A 400 -6.57 -19.52 11.93
C GLY A 400 -5.34 -19.01 11.21
N PHE A 401 -5.51 -17.95 10.39
CA PHE A 401 -4.38 -17.25 9.74
C PHE A 401 -4.67 -15.76 9.70
N PHE A 402 -3.75 -14.95 10.25
CA PHE A 402 -3.96 -13.53 10.49
C PHE A 402 -2.72 -12.71 10.14
N GLY A 403 -2.93 -11.56 9.50
CA GLY A 403 -1.99 -10.44 9.52
C GLY A 403 -2.37 -9.50 10.66
N VAL A 404 -1.42 -9.00 11.44
CA VAL A 404 -1.69 -8.11 12.57
C VAL A 404 -1.15 -6.72 12.29
N PHE A 405 -1.78 -5.67 12.89
CA PHE A 405 -1.38 -4.28 12.70
C PHE A 405 -0.54 -3.72 13.84
N TYR A 406 -0.43 -4.45 14.94
CA TYR A 406 0.30 -4.00 16.13
C TYR A 406 1.14 -5.13 16.70
N THR A 407 2.30 -4.79 17.24
CA THR A 407 3.09 -5.71 18.05
C THR A 407 2.43 -5.91 19.40
N GLY A 408 2.40 -7.16 19.86
CA GLY A 408 1.77 -7.48 21.14
C GLY A 408 1.55 -8.97 21.35
N ARG A 409 0.37 -9.32 21.87
CA ARG A 409 0.00 -10.70 22.22
C ARG A 409 -1.42 -11.00 21.77
N LEU A 410 -1.65 -12.18 21.22
CA LEU A 410 -2.99 -12.68 20.96
C LEU A 410 -3.52 -13.38 22.19
N LEU A 411 -4.71 -12.97 22.61
CA LEU A 411 -5.42 -13.50 23.77
C LEU A 411 -6.69 -14.22 23.32
N ALA A 412 -6.86 -15.49 23.72
CA ALA A 412 -8.14 -16.18 23.59
C ALA A 412 -9.00 -15.87 24.82
N ARG A 413 -10.16 -15.27 24.61
CA ARG A 413 -11.20 -15.07 25.63
C ARG A 413 -12.27 -16.15 25.48
N LEU A 414 -12.49 -16.88 26.56
CA LEU A 414 -13.41 -18.02 26.58
C LEU A 414 -14.69 -17.63 27.30
N TYR A 415 -15.83 -17.98 26.73
CA TYR A 415 -17.16 -17.64 27.26
C TYR A 415 -18.05 -18.88 27.35
N ASP A 416 -18.97 -18.87 28.31
CA ASP A 416 -20.03 -19.86 28.38
C ASP A 416 -21.18 -19.57 27.37
N ALA A 417 -22.16 -20.42 27.29
CA ALA A 417 -23.33 -20.27 26.40
C ALA A 417 -24.20 -19.04 26.69
N ARG A 418 -24.01 -18.39 27.84
CA ARG A 418 -24.69 -17.15 28.24
C ARG A 418 -23.85 -15.91 27.97
N GLY A 419 -22.65 -16.06 27.41
CA GLY A 419 -21.71 -14.96 27.14
C GLY A 419 -20.95 -14.51 28.40
N VAL A 420 -20.93 -15.30 29.49
CA VAL A 420 -20.14 -14.98 30.68
C VAL A 420 -18.69 -15.39 30.43
N ALA A 421 -17.77 -14.46 30.68
CA ALA A 421 -16.35 -14.71 30.56
C ALA A 421 -15.86 -15.73 31.59
N LEU A 422 -15.24 -16.81 31.12
CA LEU A 422 -14.71 -17.90 31.91
C LEU A 422 -13.22 -17.77 32.16
N LYS A 423 -12.45 -17.47 31.10
CA LYS A 423 -10.99 -17.45 31.15
C LYS A 423 -10.42 -16.62 30.00
N THR A 424 -9.28 -15.99 30.25
CA THR A 424 -8.45 -15.37 29.21
C THR A 424 -7.07 -16.02 29.23
N LEU A 425 -6.57 -16.39 28.06
CA LEU A 425 -5.29 -17.08 27.88
C LEU A 425 -4.47 -16.39 26.81
N GLU A 426 -3.18 -16.21 27.06
CA GLU A 426 -2.25 -15.84 26.00
C GLU A 426 -2.04 -17.03 25.06
N VAL A 427 -2.16 -16.79 23.76
CA VAL A 427 -2.07 -17.83 22.73
C VAL A 427 -0.71 -17.76 22.05
N THR A 428 -0.30 -16.58 21.59
CA THR A 428 0.98 -16.34 20.93
C THR A 428 1.34 -14.86 20.94
N LYS A 429 2.58 -14.55 20.62
CA LYS A 429 3.02 -13.18 20.31
C LYS A 429 2.53 -12.77 18.92
N ALA A 430 2.46 -11.47 18.67
CA ALA A 430 2.05 -10.86 17.42
C ALA A 430 3.07 -9.79 17.01
N ASP A 431 3.48 -9.81 15.74
CA ASP A 431 4.32 -8.78 15.13
C ASP A 431 3.81 -8.51 13.70
N PRO A 432 3.61 -7.25 13.29
CA PRO A 432 3.17 -6.92 11.92
C PRO A 432 4.06 -7.47 10.81
N LEU A 433 5.35 -7.70 11.08
CA LEU A 433 6.30 -8.27 10.12
C LEU A 433 6.18 -9.81 9.98
N GLU A 434 5.32 -10.45 10.78
CA GLU A 434 5.12 -11.89 10.77
C GLU A 434 3.63 -12.23 10.67
N ALA A 435 3.26 -13.09 9.72
CA ALA A 435 1.89 -13.63 9.69
C ALA A 435 1.68 -14.63 10.84
N VAL A 436 0.56 -14.53 11.51
CA VAL A 436 0.19 -15.47 12.57
C VAL A 436 -0.53 -16.67 11.97
N SER A 437 0.18 -17.78 11.80
CA SER A 437 -0.41 -19.09 11.47
C SER A 437 -0.75 -19.81 12.78
N LEU A 438 -2.00 -19.66 13.23
CA LEU A 438 -2.44 -20.25 14.49
C LEU A 438 -2.77 -21.72 14.30
N ASP A 439 -2.13 -22.58 15.10
CA ASP A 439 -2.46 -23.99 15.29
C ASP A 439 -1.96 -24.43 16.68
N THR A 440 -2.80 -24.24 17.68
CA THR A 440 -2.41 -24.49 19.07
C THR A 440 -3.57 -25.09 19.87
N THR A 441 -3.24 -25.83 20.94
CA THR A 441 -4.23 -26.35 21.87
C THR A 441 -4.14 -25.60 23.20
N ILE A 442 -5.29 -25.09 23.64
CA ILE A 442 -5.42 -24.35 24.90
C ILE A 442 -6.25 -25.16 25.92
N SER A 443 -5.90 -25.04 27.22
CA SER A 443 -6.71 -25.60 28.31
C SER A 443 -7.95 -24.74 28.52
N ALA A 444 -9.13 -25.27 28.17
CA ALA A 444 -10.40 -24.59 28.27
C ALA A 444 -11.30 -25.23 29.31
N PRO A 445 -12.13 -24.48 30.07
CA PRO A 445 -13.18 -24.98 30.90
C PRO A 445 -14.20 -25.82 30.09
N PRO A 446 -14.75 -26.89 30.62
CA PRO A 446 -15.72 -27.77 29.89
C PRO A 446 -16.98 -27.03 29.39
N GLU A 447 -17.40 -26.00 30.12
CA GLU A 447 -18.56 -25.14 29.80
C GLU A 447 -18.28 -24.13 28.67
N THR A 448 -17.05 -24.04 28.13
CA THR A 448 -16.71 -23.11 27.06
C THR A 448 -17.58 -23.37 25.82
N ASP A 449 -18.29 -22.35 25.37
CA ASP A 449 -19.17 -22.36 24.21
C ASP A 449 -18.70 -21.45 23.07
N MET A 450 -17.96 -20.39 23.40
CA MET A 450 -17.44 -19.41 22.44
C MET A 450 -16.01 -19.02 22.78
N VAL A 451 -15.23 -18.78 21.74
CA VAL A 451 -13.86 -18.24 21.81
C VAL A 451 -13.80 -16.97 20.96
N SER A 452 -13.25 -15.88 21.54
CA SER A 452 -12.90 -14.66 20.80
C SER A 452 -11.40 -14.44 20.89
N LEU A 453 -10.75 -14.15 19.75
CA LEU A 453 -9.30 -13.92 19.67
C LEU A 453 -9.03 -12.41 19.59
N HIS A 454 -8.34 -11.84 20.58
CA HIS A 454 -8.06 -10.41 20.68
C HIS A 454 -6.57 -10.11 20.59
N LEU A 455 -6.23 -8.97 19.98
CA LEU A 455 -4.87 -8.42 19.99
C LEU A 455 -4.72 -7.40 21.12
N LEU A 456 -3.87 -7.71 22.07
CA LEU A 456 -3.42 -6.76 23.12
C LEU A 456 -2.04 -6.23 22.73
N ASP A 457 -1.91 -4.92 22.53
CA ASP A 457 -0.63 -4.33 22.13
C ASP A 457 0.40 -4.27 23.28
N GLU A 458 1.64 -3.84 22.98
CA GLU A 458 2.72 -3.73 23.97
C GLU A 458 2.40 -2.78 25.14
N ARG A 459 1.45 -1.84 24.97
CA ARG A 459 0.98 -0.91 26.00
C ARG A 459 -0.16 -1.49 26.83
N GLY A 460 -0.63 -2.69 26.51
CA GLY A 460 -1.76 -3.35 27.15
C GLY A 460 -3.12 -2.86 26.65
N LEU A 461 -3.18 -2.12 25.54
CA LEU A 461 -4.43 -1.70 24.92
C LEU A 461 -5.00 -2.82 24.03
N ASP A 462 -6.26 -3.14 24.22
CA ASP A 462 -7.00 -4.04 23.33
C ASP A 462 -7.26 -3.35 21.99
N ARG A 463 -6.72 -3.91 20.93
CA ARG A 463 -6.82 -3.41 19.55
C ARG A 463 -8.00 -3.99 18.78
N GLY A 464 -8.76 -4.89 19.41
CA GLY A 464 -9.94 -5.51 18.81
C GLY A 464 -9.79 -7.00 18.57
N SER A 465 -10.85 -7.58 18.00
CA SER A 465 -10.95 -9.01 17.71
C SER A 465 -10.35 -9.35 16.34
N LEU A 466 -9.73 -10.52 16.25
CA LEU A 466 -9.35 -11.22 15.01
C LEU A 466 -10.33 -12.35 14.66
N GLY A 467 -11.49 -12.39 15.32
CA GLY A 467 -12.55 -13.33 15.06
C GLY A 467 -13.13 -13.94 16.33
N GLU A 468 -14.38 -14.37 16.18
CA GLU A 468 -15.14 -15.08 17.22
C GLU A 468 -15.71 -16.37 16.64
N VAL A 469 -15.69 -17.44 17.42
CA VAL A 469 -16.20 -18.75 16.97
C VAL A 469 -16.89 -19.50 18.11
N LYS A 470 -18.01 -20.13 17.78
CA LYS A 470 -18.64 -21.12 18.66
C LYS A 470 -17.84 -22.41 18.65
N VAL A 471 -17.67 -23.00 19.83
CA VAL A 471 -17.01 -24.29 19.96
C VAL A 471 -17.90 -25.38 19.37
N VAL A 472 -17.42 -26.08 18.35
CA VAL A 472 -18.13 -27.21 17.75
C VAL A 472 -18.04 -28.39 18.71
N LYS A 473 -19.09 -28.59 19.54
CA LYS A 473 -19.19 -29.79 20.40
C LYS A 473 -19.41 -30.98 19.50
N GLY A 474 -18.44 -31.90 19.47
CA GLY A 474 -18.62 -33.18 18.76
C GLY A 474 -19.88 -33.89 19.23
N LYS A 475 -20.64 -34.47 18.29
CA LYS A 475 -21.77 -35.32 18.59
C LYS A 475 -21.31 -36.62 19.22
#